data_45f6f0505c6749567c3bba27889fa23b
#
_entry.id   45f6f0505c6749567c3bba27889fa23b
#
_cell.length_a   1.000
_cell.length_b   1.000
_cell.length_c   1.000
_cell.angle_alpha   90.00
_cell.angle_beta   90.00
_cell.angle_gamma   90.00
#
_symmetry.space_group_name_H-M   'P 1'
#
loop_
_entity.id
_entity.type
_entity.pdbx_description
1 polymer ?
#
loop_
_entity_poly.entity_id
_entity_poly.type
_entity_poly.pdbx_seq_one_letter_code
_entity_poly.pdbx_strand_id
1 'polypeptide(L)'
;MEKHLVICIGRQFGSGGREIGLCLAKKLGIRFYDKEILKKAAEESGIVEELFEKADEKPTNSFLYSLSMGTHGQAMNFTNYNDYLTNDKLFLFQSNTIRDMAEKDSCVIIGRCADYILRGRKDMLSVFIHAPMELRIQRISRVRNVEEDAARSLIKKTDRQRANYYNFYADNDWGAADSYDVAINSGKLGVEKSIEVLAGICEHL
;
A
#
# COMPACT_ATOMS: atom_id res chain seq x y z
N MET A 1 17.69 -24.02 8.66
CA MET A 1 16.74 -23.56 7.64
C MET A 1 16.65 -22.05 7.77
N GLU A 2 16.91 -21.30 6.72
CA GLU A 2 16.68 -19.86 6.76
C GLU A 2 15.20 -19.63 7.05
N LYS A 3 14.93 -18.76 8.03
CA LYS A 3 13.57 -18.44 8.47
C LYS A 3 12.87 -17.67 7.37
N HIS A 4 11.76 -18.17 6.86
CA HIS A 4 10.94 -17.46 5.89
C HIS A 4 10.23 -16.27 6.58
N LEU A 5 10.29 -15.07 5.98
CA LEU A 5 9.76 -13.85 6.56
C LEU A 5 9.15 -12.95 5.48
N VAL A 6 7.92 -12.55 5.67
CA VAL A 6 7.21 -11.60 4.80
C VAL A 6 6.87 -10.34 5.59
N ILE A 7 7.27 -9.16 5.12
CA ILE A 7 7.01 -7.88 5.77
C ILE A 7 6.12 -7.03 4.86
N CYS A 8 4.90 -6.75 5.30
CA CYS A 8 3.94 -5.91 4.57
C CYS A 8 3.95 -4.49 5.15
N ILE A 9 4.25 -3.47 4.33
CA ILE A 9 4.37 -2.08 4.81
C ILE A 9 3.27 -1.20 4.23
N GLY A 10 2.27 -0.88 5.06
CA GLY A 10 1.37 0.25 4.88
C GLY A 10 2.07 1.57 5.22
N ARG A 11 1.71 2.68 4.56
CA ARG A 11 2.46 3.93 4.76
C ARG A 11 1.67 5.18 4.37
N GLN A 12 1.82 6.24 5.12
CA GLN A 12 1.40 7.58 4.73
C GLN A 12 2.32 8.14 3.63
N PHE A 13 1.78 8.94 2.72
CA PHE A 13 2.58 9.60 1.68
C PHE A 13 3.52 10.64 2.31
N GLY A 14 4.79 10.59 1.96
CA GLY A 14 5.83 11.45 2.54
C GLY A 14 6.41 10.96 3.87
N SER A 15 5.93 9.85 4.46
CA SER A 15 6.49 9.32 5.72
C SER A 15 7.87 8.65 5.56
N GLY A 16 8.33 8.41 4.34
CA GLY A 16 9.57 7.65 4.10
C GLY A 16 9.39 6.14 4.12
N GLY A 17 8.15 5.63 4.26
CA GLY A 17 7.89 4.19 4.39
C GLY A 17 8.44 3.34 3.24
N ARG A 18 8.42 3.85 1.99
CA ARG A 18 9.05 3.15 0.85
C ARG A 18 10.56 3.02 1.00
N GLU A 19 11.22 4.08 1.42
CA GLU A 19 12.68 4.11 1.65
C GLU A 19 13.07 3.19 2.80
N ILE A 20 12.32 3.25 3.91
CA ILE A 20 12.50 2.35 5.06
C ILE A 20 12.37 0.90 4.61
N GLY A 21 11.32 0.55 3.86
CA GLY A 21 11.10 -0.81 3.36
C GLY A 21 12.23 -1.30 2.45
N LEU A 22 12.69 -0.46 1.51
CA LEU A 22 13.79 -0.80 0.62
C LEU A 22 15.10 -1.03 1.39
N CYS A 23 15.42 -0.15 2.34
CA CYS A 23 16.64 -0.28 3.14
C CYS A 23 16.56 -1.46 4.12
N LEU A 24 15.38 -1.73 4.68
CA LEU A 24 15.14 -2.91 5.51
C LEU A 24 15.35 -4.21 4.72
N ALA A 25 14.78 -4.31 3.52
CA ALA A 25 14.98 -5.45 2.64
C ALA A 25 16.47 -5.70 2.33
N LYS A 26 17.21 -4.62 2.01
CA LYS A 26 18.66 -4.69 1.80
C LYS A 26 19.42 -5.15 3.05
N LYS A 27 19.06 -4.64 4.23
CA LYS A 27 19.69 -4.99 5.51
C LYS A 27 19.45 -6.47 5.87
N LEU A 28 18.25 -6.98 5.59
CA LEU A 28 17.88 -8.38 5.86
C LEU A 28 18.30 -9.34 4.73
N GLY A 29 18.80 -8.85 3.58
CA GLY A 29 19.16 -9.68 2.43
C GLY A 29 17.98 -10.32 1.71
N ILE A 30 16.75 -9.77 1.84
CA ILE A 30 15.53 -10.31 1.28
C ILE A 30 15.00 -9.48 0.09
N ARG A 31 14.03 -10.02 -0.65
CA ARG A 31 13.45 -9.34 -1.81
C ARG A 31 12.66 -8.10 -1.41
N PHE A 32 12.59 -7.13 -2.31
CA PHE A 32 11.77 -5.92 -2.16
C PHE A 32 10.81 -5.82 -3.33
N TYR A 33 9.50 -5.74 -3.02
CA TYR A 33 8.44 -5.68 -4.01
C TYR A 33 7.60 -4.40 -3.83
N ASP A 34 7.48 -3.63 -4.89
CA ASP A 34 6.64 -2.41 -4.97
C ASP A 34 5.88 -2.43 -6.30
N LYS A 35 6.28 -1.65 -7.28
CA LYS A 35 5.60 -1.58 -8.59
C LYS A 35 5.78 -2.84 -9.43
N GLU A 36 6.82 -3.60 -9.22
CA GLU A 36 7.10 -4.87 -9.90
C GLU A 36 5.94 -5.89 -9.78
N ILE A 37 5.13 -5.77 -8.69
CA ILE A 37 3.93 -6.59 -8.51
C ILE A 37 2.94 -6.36 -9.65
N LEU A 38 2.72 -5.10 -10.04
CA LEU A 38 1.76 -4.75 -11.09
C LEU A 38 2.22 -5.26 -12.45
N LYS A 39 3.50 -5.12 -12.75
CA LYS A 39 4.09 -5.65 -13.98
C LYS A 39 3.93 -7.17 -14.07
N LYS A 40 4.25 -7.87 -13.00
CA LYS A 40 4.11 -9.32 -12.96
C LYS A 40 2.65 -9.78 -13.03
N ALA A 41 1.73 -9.08 -12.35
CA ALA A 41 0.29 -9.35 -12.47
C ALA A 41 -0.21 -9.14 -13.90
N ALA A 42 0.31 -8.12 -14.61
CA ALA A 42 0.01 -7.88 -16.01
C ALA A 42 0.51 -9.01 -16.91
N GLU A 43 1.76 -9.43 -16.73
CA GLU A 43 2.36 -10.55 -17.48
C GLU A 43 1.57 -11.88 -17.27
N GLU A 44 1.19 -12.20 -16.04
CA GLU A 44 0.48 -13.42 -15.68
C GLU A 44 -0.99 -13.43 -16.13
N SER A 45 -1.65 -12.27 -16.16
CA SER A 45 -3.06 -12.14 -16.55
C SER A 45 -3.29 -11.92 -18.03
N GLY A 46 -2.25 -11.52 -18.79
CA GLY A 46 -2.37 -11.05 -20.17
C GLY A 46 -3.07 -9.69 -20.32
N ILE A 47 -3.27 -8.97 -19.22
CA ILE A 47 -3.87 -7.63 -19.20
C ILE A 47 -2.74 -6.61 -19.30
N VAL A 48 -2.93 -5.52 -20.06
CA VAL A 48 -1.92 -4.49 -20.25
C VAL A 48 -1.57 -3.79 -18.92
N GLU A 49 -0.27 -3.56 -18.68
CA GLU A 49 0.27 -2.99 -17.42
C GLU A 49 -0.37 -1.64 -17.07
N GLU A 50 -0.67 -0.81 -18.07
CA GLU A 50 -1.28 0.51 -17.87
C GLU A 50 -2.65 0.45 -17.15
N LEU A 51 -3.40 -0.65 -17.26
CA LEU A 51 -4.64 -0.83 -16.53
C LEU A 51 -4.37 -1.07 -15.04
N PHE A 52 -3.35 -1.86 -14.71
CA PHE A 52 -2.92 -2.03 -13.32
C PHE A 52 -2.37 -0.73 -12.73
N GLU A 53 -1.56 0.03 -13.48
CA GLU A 53 -1.06 1.34 -13.01
C GLU A 53 -2.18 2.37 -12.80
N LYS A 54 -3.20 2.38 -13.66
CA LYS A 54 -4.36 3.26 -13.49
C LYS A 54 -5.20 2.89 -12.29
N ALA A 55 -5.28 1.61 -11.94
CA ALA A 55 -6.03 1.09 -10.79
C ALA A 55 -5.19 1.08 -9.49
N ASP A 56 -3.86 1.27 -9.56
CA ASP A 56 -2.95 1.14 -8.43
C ASP A 56 -3.35 2.02 -7.25
N GLU A 57 -3.68 1.38 -6.13
CA GLU A 57 -4.15 2.01 -4.88
C GLU A 57 -5.29 3.04 -5.08
N LYS A 58 -6.10 2.88 -6.13
CA LYS A 58 -7.30 3.68 -6.35
C LYS A 58 -8.53 2.84 -6.05
N PRO A 59 -9.47 3.36 -5.24
CA PRO A 59 -10.73 2.69 -5.05
C PRO A 59 -11.48 2.65 -6.39
N THR A 60 -12.22 1.60 -6.62
CA THR A 60 -13.21 1.58 -7.67
C THR A 60 -14.10 2.80 -7.50
N ASN A 61 -14.42 3.53 -8.56
CA ASN A 61 -15.50 4.52 -8.56
C ASN A 61 -16.81 3.76 -8.39
N SER A 62 -17.03 3.29 -7.17
CA SER A 62 -18.00 2.29 -6.86
C SER A 62 -19.35 2.91 -6.49
N PHE A 63 -20.38 2.17 -6.78
CA PHE A 63 -21.76 2.23 -6.38
C PHE A 63 -22.05 2.85 -4.99
N LEU A 64 -21.15 2.72 -4.02
CA LEU A 64 -21.28 3.36 -2.70
C LEU A 64 -21.14 4.88 -2.77
N TYR A 65 -20.39 5.44 -3.69
CA TYR A 65 -20.34 6.88 -3.90
C TYR A 65 -21.66 7.41 -4.47
N SER A 66 -22.33 6.65 -5.32
CA SER A 66 -23.66 7.02 -5.84
C SER A 66 -24.78 6.85 -4.82
N LEU A 67 -24.65 5.91 -3.86
CA LEU A 67 -25.62 5.73 -2.78
C LEU A 67 -25.50 6.81 -1.70
N SER A 68 -24.29 7.31 -1.39
CA SER A 68 -24.07 8.37 -0.41
C SER A 68 -24.52 9.74 -0.90
N MET A 69 -24.65 9.92 -2.20
CA MET A 69 -25.18 11.13 -2.84
C MET A 69 -26.69 11.01 -3.15
N GLY A 70 -27.47 10.40 -2.27
CA GLY A 70 -28.92 10.29 -2.43
C GLY A 70 -29.57 11.61 -2.83
N THR A 71 -29.82 11.79 -4.15
CA THR A 71 -30.88 12.64 -4.71
C THR A 71 -31.11 12.31 -6.18
N HIS A 72 -32.36 11.92 -6.49
CA HIS A 72 -33.16 12.16 -7.68
C HIS A 72 -32.53 11.96 -9.07
N GLY A 73 -32.87 10.83 -9.67
CA GLY A 73 -33.33 10.72 -11.04
C GLY A 73 -32.50 11.38 -12.15
N GLN A 74 -31.45 10.70 -12.60
CA GLN A 74 -31.08 10.74 -14.01
C GLN A 74 -30.39 9.42 -14.40
N ALA A 75 -30.68 8.96 -15.61
CA ALA A 75 -30.24 7.67 -16.15
C ALA A 75 -28.73 7.47 -16.00
N MET A 76 -28.33 6.48 -15.21
CA MET A 76 -26.95 6.05 -15.10
C MET A 76 -26.48 5.49 -16.44
N ASN A 77 -25.50 6.13 -17.04
CA ASN A 77 -24.73 5.56 -18.13
C ASN A 77 -23.99 4.30 -17.61
N PHE A 78 -24.30 3.15 -18.19
CA PHE A 78 -23.77 1.83 -17.85
C PHE A 78 -22.26 1.63 -18.10
N THR A 79 -21.48 2.69 -18.31
CA THR A 79 -20.02 2.64 -18.46
C THR A 79 -19.29 2.22 -17.18
N ASN A 80 -19.93 2.39 -15.99
CA ASN A 80 -19.29 2.14 -14.68
C ASN A 80 -19.30 0.66 -14.25
N TYR A 81 -20.17 -0.19 -14.79
CA TYR A 81 -20.21 -1.61 -14.42
C TYR A 81 -19.02 -2.40 -14.97
N ASN A 82 -18.55 -2.06 -16.17
CA ASN A 82 -17.35 -2.66 -16.73
C ASN A 82 -16.06 -2.23 -15.98
N ASP A 83 -15.98 -0.98 -15.51
CA ASP A 83 -14.86 -0.49 -14.72
C ASP A 83 -14.80 -1.17 -13.34
N TYR A 84 -15.95 -1.40 -12.70
CA TYR A 84 -16.03 -2.12 -11.44
C TYR A 84 -15.55 -3.57 -11.55
N LEU A 85 -16.08 -4.32 -12.52
CA LEU A 85 -15.67 -5.70 -12.78
C LEU A 85 -14.20 -5.79 -13.19
N THR A 86 -13.66 -4.77 -13.86
CA THR A 86 -12.25 -4.72 -14.25
C THR A 86 -11.36 -4.50 -13.01
N ASN A 87 -11.70 -3.58 -12.11
CA ASN A 87 -10.89 -3.31 -10.93
C ASN A 87 -10.86 -4.48 -9.94
N ASP A 88 -11.98 -5.16 -9.73
CA ASP A 88 -12.02 -6.38 -8.91
C ASP A 88 -11.19 -7.50 -9.51
N LYS A 89 -11.24 -7.69 -10.83
CA LYS A 89 -10.36 -8.64 -11.52
C LYS A 89 -8.89 -8.27 -11.37
N LEU A 90 -8.54 -6.99 -11.54
CA LEU A 90 -7.18 -6.51 -11.32
C LEU A 90 -6.71 -6.74 -9.89
N PHE A 91 -7.57 -6.50 -8.90
CA PHE A 91 -7.27 -6.80 -7.50
C PHE A 91 -7.05 -8.31 -7.27
N LEU A 92 -7.85 -9.18 -7.87
CA LEU A 92 -7.68 -10.63 -7.76
C LEU A 92 -6.34 -11.10 -8.37
N PHE A 93 -5.99 -10.63 -9.56
CA PHE A 93 -4.69 -10.95 -10.18
C PHE A 93 -3.53 -10.45 -9.32
N GLN A 94 -3.59 -9.20 -8.89
CA GLN A 94 -2.59 -8.64 -7.98
C GLN A 94 -2.48 -9.45 -6.68
N SER A 95 -3.60 -9.88 -6.11
CA SER A 95 -3.63 -10.69 -4.88
C SER A 95 -2.97 -12.05 -5.08
N ASN A 96 -3.20 -12.71 -6.22
CA ASN A 96 -2.57 -13.98 -6.55
C ASN A 96 -1.05 -13.79 -6.72
N THR A 97 -0.63 -12.78 -7.48
CA THR A 97 0.79 -12.44 -7.64
C THR A 97 1.48 -12.17 -6.30
N ILE A 98 0.81 -11.44 -5.38
CA ILE A 98 1.33 -11.19 -4.02
C ILE A 98 1.50 -12.49 -3.24
N ARG A 99 0.51 -13.40 -3.29
CA ARG A 99 0.61 -14.71 -2.62
C ARG A 99 1.76 -15.53 -3.18
N ASP A 100 1.89 -15.60 -4.50
CA ASP A 100 2.96 -16.36 -5.17
C ASP A 100 4.35 -15.82 -4.87
N MET A 101 4.50 -14.50 -4.78
CA MET A 101 5.75 -13.87 -4.38
C MET A 101 6.10 -14.17 -2.91
N ALA A 102 5.10 -14.09 -2.02
CA ALA A 102 5.26 -14.37 -0.60
C ALA A 102 5.46 -15.86 -0.29
N GLU A 103 5.09 -16.78 -1.16
CA GLU A 103 5.40 -18.21 -1.06
C GLU A 103 6.84 -18.54 -1.46
N LYS A 104 7.36 -17.82 -2.45
CA LYS A 104 8.67 -18.12 -3.06
C LYS A 104 9.83 -17.54 -2.27
N ASP A 105 9.69 -16.32 -1.77
CA ASP A 105 10.80 -15.56 -1.23
C ASP A 105 10.44 -14.89 0.10
N SER A 106 11.39 -14.84 1.03
CA SER A 106 11.35 -13.84 2.09
C SER A 106 11.40 -12.45 1.46
N CYS A 107 10.47 -11.57 1.84
CA CYS A 107 10.33 -10.29 1.13
C CYS A 107 9.72 -9.17 1.96
N VAL A 108 9.96 -7.94 1.50
CA VAL A 108 9.24 -6.73 1.90
C VAL A 108 8.30 -6.33 0.77
N ILE A 109 7.02 -6.16 1.07
CA ILE A 109 5.97 -5.74 0.12
C ILE A 109 5.41 -4.39 0.54
N ILE A 110 5.28 -3.47 -0.41
CA ILE A 110 4.83 -2.11 -0.15
C ILE A 110 3.36 -1.89 -0.57
N GLY A 111 2.47 -1.70 0.39
CA GLY A 111 1.06 -1.34 0.18
C GLY A 111 0.20 -2.43 -0.45
N ARG A 112 -0.76 -2.05 -1.28
CA ARG A 112 -1.66 -2.92 -2.08
C ARG A 112 -2.46 -3.92 -1.27
N CYS A 113 -2.80 -3.58 -0.02
CA CYS A 113 -3.48 -4.49 0.91
C CYS A 113 -2.74 -5.82 1.13
N ALA A 114 -1.39 -5.84 0.96
CA ALA A 114 -0.63 -7.07 1.07
C ALA A 114 -0.76 -7.72 2.45
N ASP A 115 -0.82 -6.93 3.51
CA ASP A 115 -1.10 -7.34 4.89
C ASP A 115 -2.45 -8.07 5.00
N TYR A 116 -3.50 -7.55 4.38
CA TYR A 116 -4.82 -8.18 4.35
C TYR A 116 -4.85 -9.43 3.44
N ILE A 117 -4.22 -9.36 2.27
CA ILE A 117 -4.14 -10.49 1.31
C ILE A 117 -3.43 -11.70 1.94
N LEU A 118 -2.40 -11.43 2.75
CA LEU A 118 -1.54 -12.45 3.38
C LEU A 118 -1.90 -12.74 4.84
N ARG A 119 -3.03 -12.18 5.33
CA ARG A 119 -3.49 -12.39 6.71
C ARG A 119 -3.58 -13.88 7.05
N GLY A 120 -3.29 -14.21 8.30
CA GLY A 120 -3.27 -15.59 8.77
C GLY A 120 -1.96 -16.33 8.54
N ARG A 121 -0.99 -15.77 7.83
CA ARG A 121 0.38 -16.30 7.75
C ARG A 121 1.11 -16.04 9.07
N LYS A 122 1.76 -17.05 9.61
CA LYS A 122 2.54 -16.94 10.85
C LYS A 122 3.91 -16.29 10.67
N ASP A 123 4.39 -16.24 9.43
CA ASP A 123 5.67 -15.70 9.00
C ASP A 123 5.55 -14.28 8.44
N MET A 124 4.39 -13.62 8.63
CA MET A 124 4.13 -12.25 8.17
C MET A 124 4.21 -11.25 9.34
N LEU A 125 4.80 -10.10 9.06
CA LEU A 125 4.77 -8.90 9.89
C LEU A 125 4.08 -7.77 9.14
N SER A 126 2.98 -7.26 9.66
CA SER A 126 2.29 -6.08 9.15
C SER A 126 2.78 -4.81 9.85
N VAL A 127 3.22 -3.82 9.06
CA VAL A 127 3.83 -2.58 9.56
C VAL A 127 3.14 -1.36 8.95
N PHE A 128 2.85 -0.35 9.76
CA PHE A 128 2.40 0.95 9.27
C PHE A 128 3.41 2.06 9.56
N ILE A 129 3.84 2.79 8.53
CA ILE A 129 4.78 3.90 8.67
C ILE A 129 4.06 5.24 8.51
N HIS A 130 4.07 6.05 9.56
CA HIS A 130 3.47 7.38 9.57
C HIS A 130 4.48 8.46 9.99
N ALA A 131 4.12 9.73 9.75
CA ALA A 131 4.89 10.89 10.26
C ALA A 131 3.98 12.12 10.39
N PRO A 132 4.34 13.11 11.22
CA PRO A 132 3.66 14.40 11.30
C PRO A 132 3.54 15.09 9.95
N MET A 133 2.42 15.78 9.73
CA MET A 133 2.10 16.41 8.43
C MET A 133 3.20 17.38 7.97
N GLU A 134 3.75 18.17 8.87
CA GLU A 134 4.77 19.18 8.59
C GLU A 134 6.05 18.54 8.02
N LEU A 135 6.51 17.45 8.61
CA LEU A 135 7.69 16.73 8.12
C LEU A 135 7.44 16.04 6.77
N ARG A 136 6.22 15.57 6.55
CA ARG A 136 5.82 15.00 5.27
C ARG A 136 5.76 16.07 4.16
N ILE A 137 5.26 17.27 4.48
CA ILE A 137 5.24 18.41 3.56
C ILE A 137 6.67 18.78 3.17
N GLN A 138 7.56 19.02 4.14
CA GLN A 138 8.97 19.33 3.88
C GLN A 138 9.64 18.30 2.98
N ARG A 139 9.40 17.01 3.25
CA ARG A 139 9.94 15.92 2.44
C ARG A 139 9.38 15.95 1.02
N ILE A 140 8.08 16.09 0.84
CA ILE A 140 7.44 16.08 -0.50
C ILE A 140 7.79 17.33 -1.28
N SER A 141 7.81 18.52 -0.66
CA SER A 141 8.27 19.75 -1.31
C SER A 141 9.68 19.59 -1.89
N ARG A 142 10.60 19.05 -1.10
CA ARG A 142 11.98 18.81 -1.54
C ARG A 142 12.07 17.78 -2.66
N VAL A 143 11.39 16.62 -2.49
CA VAL A 143 11.53 15.49 -3.44
C VAL A 143 10.81 15.76 -4.78
N ARG A 144 9.69 16.50 -4.74
CA ARG A 144 8.88 16.81 -5.92
C ARG A 144 9.15 18.18 -6.50
N ASN A 145 9.95 19.01 -5.83
CA ASN A 145 10.22 20.40 -6.15
C ASN A 145 8.92 21.21 -6.35
N VAL A 146 8.06 21.18 -5.32
CA VAL A 146 6.77 21.88 -5.30
C VAL A 146 6.61 22.70 -4.03
N GLU A 147 5.79 23.75 -4.07
CA GLU A 147 5.44 24.58 -2.93
C GLU A 147 4.71 23.76 -1.84
N GLU A 148 4.80 24.22 -0.58
CA GLU A 148 4.26 23.52 0.59
C GLU A 148 2.76 23.26 0.49
N ASP A 149 1.97 24.21 -0.03
CA ASP A 149 0.52 24.03 -0.18
C ASP A 149 0.18 22.97 -1.24
N ALA A 150 0.96 22.90 -2.31
CA ALA A 150 0.83 21.87 -3.32
C ALA A 150 1.23 20.50 -2.75
N ALA A 151 2.31 20.43 -1.95
CA ALA A 151 2.74 19.24 -1.25
C ALA A 151 1.67 18.76 -0.26
N ARG A 152 1.09 19.66 0.55
CA ARG A 152 0.00 19.38 1.49
C ARG A 152 -1.23 18.80 0.78
N SER A 153 -1.62 19.41 -0.33
CA SER A 153 -2.76 18.96 -1.14
C SER A 153 -2.50 17.57 -1.73
N LEU A 154 -1.31 17.35 -2.24
CA LEU A 154 -0.89 16.05 -2.79
C LEU A 154 -0.87 14.95 -1.71
N ILE A 155 -0.36 15.25 -0.51
CA ILE A 155 -0.35 14.33 0.63
C ILE A 155 -1.77 13.91 0.99
N LYS A 156 -2.67 14.90 1.21
CA LYS A 156 -4.07 14.61 1.56
C LYS A 156 -4.78 13.77 0.51
N LYS A 157 -4.56 14.10 -0.78
CA LYS A 157 -5.15 13.36 -1.91
C LYS A 157 -4.66 11.90 -1.94
N THR A 158 -3.34 11.70 -1.82
CA THR A 158 -2.74 10.36 -1.90
C THR A 158 -3.13 9.50 -0.71
N ASP A 159 -3.10 10.05 0.51
CA ASP A 159 -3.50 9.32 1.69
C ASP A 159 -4.98 8.93 1.65
N ARG A 160 -5.86 9.83 1.19
CA ARG A 160 -7.28 9.52 0.97
C ARG A 160 -7.47 8.40 -0.05
N GLN A 161 -6.73 8.40 -1.16
CA GLN A 161 -6.80 7.34 -2.16
C GLN A 161 -6.41 5.98 -1.56
N ARG A 162 -5.30 5.93 -0.81
CA ARG A 162 -4.84 4.71 -0.13
C ARG A 162 -5.82 4.22 0.92
N ALA A 163 -6.32 5.11 1.77
CA ALA A 163 -7.32 4.77 2.77
C ALA A 163 -8.58 4.19 2.13
N ASN A 164 -9.12 4.86 1.12
CA ASN A 164 -10.31 4.39 0.41
C ASN A 164 -10.09 3.03 -0.25
N TYR A 165 -8.91 2.82 -0.87
CA TYR A 165 -8.56 1.54 -1.48
C TYR A 165 -8.46 0.42 -0.44
N TYR A 166 -7.72 0.67 0.64
CA TYR A 166 -7.54 -0.30 1.71
C TYR A 166 -8.87 -0.66 2.39
N ASN A 167 -9.64 0.34 2.81
CA ASN A 167 -10.91 0.14 3.52
C ASN A 167 -12.01 -0.47 2.63
N PHE A 168 -11.82 -0.46 1.30
CA PHE A 168 -12.74 -1.13 0.37
C PHE A 168 -12.46 -2.64 0.27
N TYR A 169 -11.19 -3.04 0.28
CA TYR A 169 -10.80 -4.44 0.10
C TYR A 169 -10.47 -5.17 1.40
N ALA A 170 -10.16 -4.45 2.47
CA ALA A 170 -9.85 -4.99 3.78
C ALA A 170 -10.99 -4.75 4.77
N ASP A 171 -11.14 -5.64 5.74
CA ASP A 171 -12.11 -5.48 6.85
C ASP A 171 -11.59 -4.54 7.95
N ASN A 172 -10.38 -4.01 7.80
CA ASN A 172 -9.67 -3.16 8.74
C ASN A 172 -9.59 -1.72 8.23
N ASP A 173 -9.30 -0.77 9.12
CA ASP A 173 -9.11 0.64 8.77
C ASP A 173 -7.64 0.96 8.48
N TRP A 174 -7.41 1.68 7.38
CA TRP A 174 -6.07 2.10 6.98
C TRP A 174 -5.42 3.03 8.00
N GLY A 175 -4.30 2.61 8.56
CA GLY A 175 -3.53 3.38 9.54
C GLY A 175 -4.06 3.33 10.96
N ALA A 176 -5.11 2.57 11.24
CA ALA A 176 -5.54 2.31 12.60
C ALA A 176 -4.55 1.38 13.31
N ALA A 177 -4.31 1.63 14.59
CA ALA A 177 -3.26 0.93 15.34
C ALA A 177 -3.51 -0.57 15.48
N ASP A 178 -4.77 -0.98 15.54
CA ASP A 178 -5.22 -2.38 15.64
C ASP A 178 -5.25 -3.13 14.31
N SER A 179 -5.04 -2.41 13.20
CA SER A 179 -4.94 -3.02 11.87
C SER A 179 -3.54 -3.53 11.53
N TYR A 180 -2.54 -3.28 12.38
CA TYR A 180 -1.13 -3.61 12.11
C TYR A 180 -0.45 -4.15 13.35
N ASP A 181 0.53 -5.06 13.16
CA ASP A 181 1.35 -5.57 14.28
C ASP A 181 2.28 -4.49 14.84
N VAL A 182 2.75 -3.57 13.97
CA VAL A 182 3.68 -2.49 14.35
C VAL A 182 3.33 -1.19 13.65
N ALA A 183 3.20 -0.11 14.39
CA ALA A 183 3.10 1.25 13.85
C ALA A 183 4.32 2.09 14.22
N ILE A 184 4.99 2.69 13.23
CA ILE A 184 6.21 3.49 13.44
C ILE A 184 6.02 4.94 13.03
N ASN A 185 6.30 5.85 13.96
CA ASN A 185 6.43 7.27 13.69
C ASN A 185 7.85 7.60 13.18
N SER A 186 8.05 7.54 11.87
CA SER A 186 9.33 7.84 11.23
C SER A 186 9.76 9.31 11.37
N GLY A 187 8.81 10.21 11.66
CA GLY A 187 9.13 11.61 11.99
C GLY A 187 9.82 11.74 13.34
N LYS A 188 9.53 10.85 14.29
CA LYS A 188 10.17 10.80 15.60
C LYS A 188 11.52 10.07 15.59
N LEU A 189 11.57 8.93 14.91
CA LEU A 189 12.74 8.04 14.90
C LEU A 189 13.75 8.39 13.80
N GLY A 190 13.29 9.00 12.71
CA GLY A 190 14.07 9.07 11.47
C GLY A 190 14.06 7.75 10.71
N VAL A 191 14.61 7.76 9.49
CA VAL A 191 14.64 6.58 8.61
C VAL A 191 15.54 5.49 9.19
N GLU A 192 16.76 5.82 9.59
CA GLU A 192 17.78 4.86 10.05
C GLU A 192 17.31 4.08 11.29
N LYS A 193 16.88 4.78 12.34
CA LYS A 193 16.38 4.12 13.56
C LYS A 193 15.11 3.32 13.33
N SER A 194 14.25 3.76 12.40
CA SER A 194 13.07 2.97 12.02
C SER A 194 13.48 1.63 11.41
N ILE A 195 14.51 1.60 10.59
CA ILE A 195 15.07 0.37 10.00
C ILE A 195 15.68 -0.52 11.09
N GLU A 196 16.44 0.04 12.03
CA GLU A 196 17.04 -0.71 13.14
C GLU A 196 15.97 -1.38 14.02
N VAL A 197 14.94 -0.62 14.40
CA VAL A 197 13.82 -1.14 15.20
C VAL A 197 13.11 -2.28 14.48
N LEU A 198 12.77 -2.10 13.19
CA LEU A 198 12.11 -3.14 12.42
C LEU A 198 12.99 -4.38 12.23
N ALA A 199 14.29 -4.20 11.96
CA ALA A 199 15.22 -5.32 11.85
C ALA A 199 15.31 -6.11 13.16
N GLY A 200 15.40 -5.42 14.31
CA GLY A 200 15.40 -6.04 15.62
C GLY A 200 14.12 -6.84 15.90
N ILE A 201 12.94 -6.34 15.51
CA ILE A 201 11.69 -7.10 15.61
C ILE A 201 11.77 -8.37 14.75
N CYS A 202 12.24 -8.27 13.51
CA CYS A 202 12.34 -9.41 12.60
C CYS A 202 13.28 -10.52 13.09
N GLU A 203 14.31 -10.19 13.89
CA GLU A 203 15.23 -11.17 14.50
C GLU A 203 14.53 -12.06 15.54
N HIS A 204 13.43 -11.57 16.14
CA HIS A 204 12.69 -12.24 17.20
C HIS A 204 11.38 -12.91 16.74
N LEU A 205 11.02 -12.78 15.47
CA LEU A 205 9.89 -13.48 14.85
C LEU A 205 10.31 -14.82 14.32
#